data_0ebabfeccfb0bc95329d0ec7beb17913
#
_entry.id   0ebabfeccfb0bc95329d0ec7beb17913
#
_cell.length_a   1.000
_cell.length_b   1.000
_cell.length_c   1.000
_cell.angle_alpha   90.00
_cell.angle_beta   90.00
_cell.angle_gamma   90.00
#
_symmetry.space_group_name_H-M   'P 1'
#
loop_
_entity.id
_entity.type
_entity.pdbx_description
1 polymer ?
#
loop_
_entity_poly.entity_id
_entity_poly.type
_entity_poly.pdbx_seq_one_letter_code
_entity_poly.pdbx_strand_id
1 'polypeptide(L)'
;MNLWIVSTFDCTVDDFKALLKEMEDDISKFCSEYEIAEVNEHKAVTLCKITDMEGLQELMTSPTVVEWDTANNCVDVIYSLEQMG
;
A
#
# COMPACT_ATOMS: atom_id res chain seq x y z
N MET A 1 -2.04 8.74 -11.28
CA MET A 1 -1.29 7.88 -10.34
C MET A 1 0.20 8.11 -10.51
N ASN A 2 0.92 8.32 -9.42
CA ASN A 2 2.36 8.59 -9.49
C ASN A 2 3.21 7.55 -8.74
N LEU A 3 2.56 6.60 -8.07
CA LEU A 3 3.25 5.58 -7.30
C LEU A 3 2.57 4.23 -7.48
N TRP A 4 3.38 3.18 -7.49
CA TRP A 4 2.93 1.81 -7.60
C TRP A 4 3.65 0.97 -6.53
N ILE A 5 2.87 0.26 -5.72
CA ILE A 5 3.41 -0.61 -4.67
C ILE A 5 3.01 -2.04 -4.98
N VAL A 6 4.01 -2.92 -5.13
CA VAL A 6 3.78 -4.35 -5.29
C VAL A 6 3.95 -4.99 -3.92
N SER A 7 2.88 -5.57 -3.40
CA SER A 7 2.87 -6.21 -2.07
C SER A 7 2.68 -7.71 -2.21
N THR A 8 3.53 -8.48 -1.54
CA THR A 8 3.39 -9.93 -1.41
C THR A 8 3.26 -10.29 0.06
N PHE A 9 2.41 -11.25 0.39
CA PHE A 9 2.09 -11.60 1.77
C PHE A 9 1.60 -13.04 1.88
N ASP A 10 1.64 -13.61 3.09
CA ASP A 10 1.15 -14.96 3.37
C ASP A 10 -0.37 -15.01 3.55
N CYS A 11 -0.98 -13.89 3.94
CA CYS A 11 -2.44 -13.76 4.05
C CYS A 11 -3.09 -13.58 2.66
N THR A 12 -4.37 -13.25 2.63
CA THR A 12 -5.10 -13.05 1.37
C THR A 12 -5.18 -11.57 1.00
N VAL A 13 -5.54 -11.30 -0.27
CA VAL A 13 -5.79 -9.92 -0.72
C VAL A 13 -6.95 -9.29 0.05
N ASP A 14 -7.95 -10.07 0.45
CA ASP A 14 -9.06 -9.56 1.26
C ASP A 14 -8.56 -9.05 2.61
N ASP A 15 -7.62 -9.74 3.25
CA ASP A 15 -6.99 -9.29 4.49
C ASP A 15 -6.20 -7.99 4.28
N PHE A 16 -5.50 -7.90 3.15
CA PHE A 16 -4.76 -6.70 2.78
C PHE A 16 -5.69 -5.50 2.58
N LYS A 17 -6.80 -5.70 1.86
CA LYS A 17 -7.81 -4.66 1.66
C LYS A 17 -8.43 -4.21 2.98
N ALA A 18 -8.67 -5.14 3.91
CA ALA A 18 -9.20 -4.83 5.23
C ALA A 18 -8.26 -3.93 6.03
N LEU A 19 -6.95 -4.19 5.95
CA LEU A 19 -5.94 -3.32 6.57
C LEU A 19 -6.00 -1.90 6.00
N LEU A 20 -6.03 -1.78 4.68
CA LEU A 20 -6.07 -0.46 4.02
C LEU A 20 -7.35 0.29 4.38
N LYS A 21 -8.46 -0.41 4.55
CA LYS A 21 -9.73 0.20 4.94
C LYS A 21 -9.67 0.74 6.38
N GLU A 22 -9.04 0.01 7.29
CA GLU A 22 -8.84 0.48 8.66
C GLU A 22 -7.98 1.74 8.72
N MET A 23 -7.02 1.86 7.79
CA MET A 23 -6.07 2.96 7.73
C MET A 23 -6.49 4.07 6.76
N GLU A 24 -7.70 4.00 6.22
CA GLU A 24 -8.19 4.93 5.18
C GLU A 24 -8.08 6.40 5.59
N ASP A 25 -8.39 6.73 6.84
CA ASP A 25 -8.30 8.10 7.34
C ASP A 25 -6.86 8.60 7.33
N ASP A 26 -5.91 7.75 7.69
CA ASP A 26 -4.48 8.10 7.67
C ASP A 26 -3.95 8.19 6.23
N ILE A 27 -4.37 7.25 5.38
CA ILE A 27 -3.97 7.23 3.97
C ILE A 27 -4.46 8.48 3.25
N SER A 28 -5.67 8.95 3.53
CA SER A 28 -6.24 10.13 2.87
C SER A 28 -5.46 11.41 3.11
N LYS A 29 -4.62 11.46 4.15
CA LYS A 29 -3.80 12.64 4.46
C LYS A 29 -2.66 12.85 3.46
N PHE A 30 -2.20 11.79 2.79
CA PHE A 30 -1.09 11.85 1.85
C PHE A 30 -1.38 11.21 0.49
N CYS A 31 -2.57 10.67 0.32
CA CYS A 31 -2.97 10.01 -0.91
C CYS A 31 -4.37 10.49 -1.30
N SER A 32 -4.50 11.09 -2.49
CA SER A 32 -5.78 11.62 -2.94
C SER A 32 -6.68 10.53 -3.53
N GLU A 33 -6.09 9.48 -4.11
CA GLU A 33 -6.84 8.32 -4.60
C GLU A 33 -5.91 7.11 -4.71
N TYR A 34 -6.49 5.92 -4.61
CA TYR A 34 -5.74 4.68 -4.83
C TYR A 34 -6.66 3.59 -5.39
N GLU A 35 -6.06 2.64 -6.07
CA GLU A 35 -6.73 1.45 -6.60
C GLU A 35 -5.87 0.23 -6.28
N ILE A 36 -6.54 -0.90 -6.01
CA ILE A 36 -5.87 -2.16 -5.71
C ILE A 36 -6.22 -3.17 -6.79
N ALA A 37 -5.20 -3.75 -7.42
CA ALA A 37 -5.35 -4.83 -8.38
C ALA A 37 -4.84 -6.13 -7.76
N GLU A 38 -5.67 -7.17 -7.76
CA GLU A 38 -5.28 -8.48 -7.30
C GLU A 38 -4.52 -9.21 -8.40
N VAL A 39 -3.30 -9.65 -8.11
CA VAL A 39 -2.51 -10.47 -9.04
C VAL A 39 -2.78 -11.94 -8.77
N ASN A 40 -2.76 -12.35 -7.50
CA ASN A 40 -3.17 -13.66 -7.02
C ASN A 40 -3.53 -13.54 -5.54
N GLU A 41 -3.84 -14.64 -4.85
CA GLU A 41 -4.27 -14.61 -3.45
C GLU A 41 -3.25 -13.96 -2.51
N HIS A 42 -1.97 -13.99 -2.87
CA HIS A 42 -0.87 -13.54 -2.02
C HIS A 42 -0.09 -12.37 -2.61
N LYS A 43 -0.63 -11.74 -3.64
CA LYS A 43 0.04 -10.61 -4.29
C LYS A 43 -0.96 -9.59 -4.82
N ALA A 44 -0.73 -8.34 -4.48
CA ALA A 44 -1.55 -7.22 -4.95
C ALA A 44 -0.67 -6.07 -5.40
N VAL A 45 -1.19 -5.28 -6.33
CA VAL A 45 -0.56 -4.04 -6.80
C VAL A 45 -1.48 -2.90 -6.38
N THR A 46 -0.92 -1.92 -5.66
CA THR A 46 -1.64 -0.71 -5.28
C THR A 46 -1.13 0.45 -6.12
N LEU A 47 -2.02 1.04 -6.91
CA LEU A 47 -1.74 2.25 -7.67
C LEU A 47 -2.26 3.42 -6.85
N CYS A 48 -1.40 4.40 -6.56
CA CYS A 48 -1.78 5.52 -5.71
C CYS A 48 -1.30 6.86 -6.26
N LYS A 49 -2.06 7.89 -5.93
CA LYS A 49 -1.70 9.28 -6.19
C LYS A 49 -1.25 9.89 -4.88
N ILE A 50 0.04 9.91 -4.67
CA ILE A 50 0.64 10.39 -3.43
C ILE A 50 0.88 11.90 -3.53
N THR A 51 0.39 12.63 -2.53
CA THR A 51 0.55 14.07 -2.41
C THR A 51 1.64 14.47 -1.42
N ASP A 52 2.02 13.54 -0.51
CA ASP A 52 3.05 13.76 0.50
C ASP A 52 3.81 12.45 0.75
N MET A 53 5.02 12.36 0.21
CA MET A 53 5.86 11.16 0.36
C MET A 53 6.31 10.94 1.79
N GLU A 54 6.51 11.99 2.59
CA GLU A 54 6.88 11.86 4.00
C GLU A 54 5.76 11.18 4.79
N GLY A 55 4.50 11.55 4.51
CA GLY A 55 3.34 10.92 5.12
C GLY A 55 3.26 9.44 4.81
N LEU A 56 3.54 9.06 3.56
CA LEU A 56 3.58 7.65 3.17
C LEU A 56 4.67 6.90 3.93
N GLN A 57 5.88 7.46 4.00
CA GLN A 57 6.97 6.82 4.72
C GLN A 57 6.69 6.66 6.21
N GLU A 58 6.09 7.66 6.84
CA GLU A 58 5.69 7.60 8.24
C GLU A 58 4.68 6.46 8.48
N LEU A 59 3.70 6.33 7.60
CA LEU A 59 2.71 5.26 7.71
C LEU A 59 3.35 3.88 7.54
N MET A 60 4.20 3.72 6.52
CA MET A 60 4.87 2.44 6.22
C MET A 60 5.79 1.97 7.34
N THR A 61 6.30 2.89 8.15
CA THR A 61 7.17 2.59 9.31
C THR A 61 6.43 2.65 10.65
N SER A 62 5.11 2.89 10.63
CA SER A 62 4.31 2.94 11.85
C SER A 62 4.23 1.56 12.51
N PRO A 63 4.08 1.49 13.85
CA PRO A 63 3.98 0.20 14.56
C PRO A 63 2.88 -0.70 14.04
N THR A 64 1.73 -0.14 13.68
CA THR A 64 0.59 -0.90 13.15
C THR A 64 0.95 -1.62 11.84
N VAL A 65 1.59 -0.92 10.91
CA VAL A 65 1.98 -1.50 9.62
C VAL A 65 3.12 -2.50 9.80
N VAL A 66 4.13 -2.17 10.61
CA VAL A 66 5.27 -3.05 10.86
C VAL A 66 4.82 -4.36 11.52
N GLU A 67 3.92 -4.30 12.49
CA GLU A 67 3.36 -5.49 13.12
C GLU A 67 2.59 -6.36 12.11
N TRP A 68 1.77 -5.73 11.28
CA TRP A 68 1.00 -6.44 10.27
C TRP A 68 1.92 -7.10 9.23
N ASP A 69 2.93 -6.37 8.76
CA ASP A 69 3.91 -6.89 7.79
C ASP A 69 4.66 -8.09 8.38
N THR A 70 5.07 -8.01 9.63
CA THR A 70 5.78 -9.09 10.31
C THR A 70 4.87 -10.32 10.48
N ALA A 71 3.63 -10.11 10.89
CA ALA A 71 2.68 -11.20 11.11
C ALA A 71 2.31 -11.94 9.82
N ASN A 72 2.34 -11.26 8.68
CA ASN A 72 1.93 -11.81 7.39
C ASN A 72 3.09 -11.98 6.39
N ASN A 73 4.31 -11.79 6.84
CA ASN A 73 5.52 -11.81 5.97
C ASN A 73 5.33 -10.93 4.73
N CYS A 74 4.79 -9.74 4.92
CA CYS A 74 4.52 -8.82 3.84
C CYS A 74 5.79 -8.13 3.37
N VAL A 75 6.01 -8.15 2.07
CA VAL A 75 7.13 -7.45 1.42
C VAL A 75 6.54 -6.48 0.39
N ASP A 76 6.89 -5.21 0.52
CA ASP A 76 6.45 -4.17 -0.39
C ASP A 76 7.62 -3.66 -1.22
N VAL A 77 7.41 -3.57 -2.53
CA VAL A 77 8.36 -2.94 -3.46
C VAL A 77 7.66 -1.73 -4.05
N ILE A 78 8.26 -0.56 -3.90
CA ILE A 78 7.68 0.72 -4.31
C ILE A 78 8.37 1.21 -5.58
N TYR A 79 7.56 1.55 -6.58
CA TYR A 79 8.03 2.11 -7.85
C TYR A 79 7.41 3.48 -8.06
N SER A 80 8.19 4.42 -8.56
CA SER A 80 7.64 5.69 -9.04
C SER A 80 7.20 5.55 -10.48
N LEU A 81 6.07 6.20 -10.82
CA LEU A 81 5.49 6.17 -12.17
C LEU A 81 5.62 7.55 -12.80
N GLU A 82 6.03 7.59 -14.06
CA GLU A 82 6.08 8.82 -14.84
C GLU A 82 5.15 8.67 -16.05
N GLN A 83 4.35 9.70 -16.27
CA GLN A 83 3.51 9.77 -17.47
C GLN A 83 4.37 10.15 -18.66
N MET A 84 4.34 9.34 -19.69
CA MET A 84 5.18 9.51 -20.89
C MET A 84 4.47 10.17 -22.07
N GLY A 85 3.25 10.51 -21.90
CA GLY A 85 2.51 11.08 -23.03
C GLY A 85 1.49 12.11 -22.69
#